data_c7b33912e3a377f2d20fd15a53dd7ee5
#
_entry.id   c7b33912e3a377f2d20fd15a53dd7ee5
#
_cell.length_a   1.000
_cell.length_b   1.000
_cell.length_c   1.000
_cell.angle_alpha   90.00
_cell.angle_beta   90.00
_cell.angle_gamma   90.00
#
_symmetry.space_group_name_H-M   'P 1'
#
loop_
_entity.id
_entity.type
_entity.pdbx_description
1 polymer ?
#
loop_
_entity_poly.entity_id
_entity_poly.type
_entity_poly.pdbx_seq_one_letter_code
_entity_poly.pdbx_strand_id
1 'polypeptide(L)'
;MANSTLQVMDLTSLRAVLVDLRAQIIPSRFEKAQQPNQQSLQLGFRTLKGMAWLELSWQADAARLVQIPPPSRIGSGSTLAQQVQHGLRQLALVELEQRDFERVVLLHFAPRPGEPSVRTLVLELMGRHSNALLLDDQKRITAIARQVRQHQSRVRPLSSGDPYIPPPSLQSLPPSCEEPFAQWKRRLTLVPVDLGKALRDTYQGISPALTKQLISFPSRDEAPLPLSASTPVEEISDNQWLLLHGRWTQWLNHLRCGEFILHLDEAGGYRVWNDPADLTSNGESLSLRLGLYYRNHLNQRQLLKASLELQ
;
A
#
# COMPACT_ATOMS: atom_id res chain seq x y z
N MET A 1 7.80 -16.65 22.12
CA MET A 1 7.05 -15.52 21.54
C MET A 1 6.85 -15.82 20.07
N ALA A 2 5.62 -15.90 19.59
CA ALA A 2 5.35 -16.18 18.19
C ALA A 2 6.01 -15.10 17.31
N ASN A 3 6.79 -15.50 16.29
CA ASN A 3 7.32 -14.60 15.28
C ASN A 3 6.14 -13.98 14.53
N SER A 4 5.65 -12.84 15.01
CA SER A 4 4.62 -12.06 14.32
C SER A 4 5.17 -11.65 12.96
N THR A 5 4.67 -12.28 11.91
CA THR A 5 5.07 -11.94 10.53
C THR A 5 4.51 -10.57 10.20
N LEU A 6 5.36 -9.62 9.83
CA LEU A 6 4.95 -8.28 9.40
C LEU A 6 3.94 -8.38 8.24
N GLN A 7 2.77 -7.79 8.41
CA GLN A 7 1.79 -7.72 7.32
C GLN A 7 2.25 -6.71 6.27
N VAL A 8 2.38 -7.17 5.03
CA VAL A 8 2.76 -6.32 3.89
C VAL A 8 1.59 -5.41 3.52
N MET A 9 1.89 -4.16 3.18
CA MET A 9 0.88 -3.22 2.67
C MET A 9 0.29 -3.73 1.36
N ASP A 10 -0.98 -4.04 1.37
CA ASP A 10 -1.75 -4.43 0.19
C ASP A 10 -2.51 -3.24 -0.44
N LEU A 11 -3.30 -3.50 -1.46
CA LEU A 11 -4.09 -2.46 -2.12
C LEU A 11 -5.09 -1.80 -1.18
N THR A 12 -5.77 -2.58 -0.33
CA THR A 12 -6.77 -2.05 0.60
C THR A 12 -6.14 -1.10 1.61
N SER A 13 -5.03 -1.51 2.20
CA SER A 13 -4.23 -0.70 3.12
C SER A 13 -3.70 0.56 2.46
N LEU A 14 -3.22 0.44 1.23
CA LEU A 14 -2.73 1.58 0.44
C LEU A 14 -3.85 2.59 0.18
N ARG A 15 -5.04 2.15 -0.23
CA ARG A 15 -6.19 3.03 -0.44
C ARG A 15 -6.62 3.75 0.84
N ALA A 16 -6.65 3.04 1.97
CA ALA A 16 -6.94 3.63 3.26
C ALA A 16 -5.94 4.74 3.63
N VAL A 17 -4.65 4.48 3.46
CA VAL A 17 -3.60 5.48 3.65
C VAL A 17 -3.78 6.68 2.72
N LEU A 18 -4.08 6.46 1.44
CA LEU A 18 -4.24 7.56 0.48
C LEU A 18 -5.45 8.45 0.78
N VAL A 19 -6.56 7.88 1.24
CA VAL A 19 -7.73 8.65 1.70
C VAL A 19 -7.34 9.55 2.87
N ASP A 20 -6.68 8.99 3.88
CA ASP A 20 -6.23 9.72 5.07
C ASP A 20 -5.21 10.83 4.70
N LEU A 21 -4.21 10.51 3.87
CA LEU A 21 -3.19 11.48 3.43
C LEU A 21 -3.79 12.62 2.58
N ARG A 22 -4.73 12.33 1.68
CA ARG A 22 -5.41 13.38 0.90
C ARG A 22 -6.09 14.39 1.79
N ALA A 23 -6.74 13.95 2.85
CA ALA A 23 -7.43 14.82 3.80
C ALA A 23 -6.47 15.66 4.68
N GLN A 24 -5.24 15.17 4.91
CA GLN A 24 -4.33 15.78 5.86
C GLN A 24 -3.22 16.62 5.25
N ILE A 25 -2.70 16.21 4.09
CA ILE A 25 -1.49 16.82 3.52
C ILE A 25 -1.67 17.43 2.13
N ILE A 26 -2.84 17.32 1.51
CA ILE A 26 -3.09 17.96 0.20
C ILE A 26 -3.91 19.24 0.38
N PRO A 27 -3.46 20.38 -0.18
CA PRO A 27 -2.13 20.62 -0.70
C PRO A 27 -1.10 20.92 0.39
N SER A 28 0.19 20.67 0.14
CA SER A 28 1.24 21.02 1.09
C SER A 28 2.56 21.32 0.37
N ARG A 29 3.35 22.25 0.94
CA ARG A 29 4.64 22.62 0.37
C ARG A 29 5.71 21.59 0.72
N PHE A 30 6.45 21.14 -0.28
CA PHE A 30 7.63 20.31 -0.04
C PHE A 30 8.75 21.11 0.63
N GLU A 31 9.36 20.55 1.67
CA GLU A 31 10.43 21.20 2.41
C GLU A 31 11.72 20.38 2.41
N LYS A 32 11.64 19.06 2.60
CA LYS A 32 12.83 18.26 2.78
C LYS A 32 12.69 16.81 2.28
N ALA A 33 13.78 16.29 1.70
CA ALA A 33 13.99 14.87 1.46
C ALA A 33 15.21 14.38 2.23
N GLN A 34 15.12 13.21 2.83
CA GLN A 34 16.25 12.49 3.44
C GLN A 34 16.08 10.99 3.27
N GLN A 35 17.19 10.26 3.26
CA GLN A 35 17.19 8.81 3.06
C GLN A 35 17.78 8.12 4.31
N PRO A 36 16.94 7.48 5.15
CA PRO A 36 17.40 6.85 6.39
C PRO A 36 18.18 5.54 6.12
N ASN A 37 17.88 4.87 5.01
CA ASN A 37 18.56 3.64 4.56
C ASN A 37 18.41 3.50 3.05
N GLN A 38 19.03 2.47 2.46
CA GLN A 38 19.02 2.27 1.01
C GLN A 38 17.65 1.93 0.40
N GLN A 39 16.64 1.64 1.22
CA GLN A 39 15.35 1.12 0.78
C GLN A 39 14.16 2.01 1.17
N SER A 40 14.41 3.20 1.69
CA SER A 40 13.36 4.15 2.04
C SER A 40 13.79 5.60 1.84
N LEU A 41 12.79 6.47 1.61
CA LEU A 41 12.92 7.91 1.48
C LEU A 41 11.93 8.57 2.42
N GLN A 42 12.35 9.62 3.12
CA GLN A 42 11.49 10.42 4.00
C GLN A 42 11.33 11.81 3.42
N LEU A 43 10.08 12.26 3.28
CA LEU A 43 9.71 13.55 2.71
C LEU A 43 8.98 14.40 3.76
N GLY A 44 9.45 15.61 3.98
CA GLY A 44 8.83 16.59 4.88
C GLY A 44 8.02 17.61 4.10
N PHE A 45 6.81 17.87 4.57
CA PHE A 45 5.85 18.78 3.97
C PHE A 45 5.35 19.80 4.97
N ARG A 46 5.24 21.06 4.54
CA ARG A 46 4.63 22.14 5.32
C ARG A 46 3.14 22.18 5.01
N THR A 47 2.35 21.79 6.00
CA THR A 47 0.88 21.88 5.98
C THR A 47 0.41 23.08 6.81
N LEU A 48 -0.89 23.37 6.76
CA LEU A 48 -1.51 24.38 7.65
C LEU A 48 -1.41 24.02 9.13
N LYS A 49 -1.29 22.73 9.47
CA LYS A 49 -1.19 22.22 10.84
C LYS A 49 0.25 22.04 11.32
N GLY A 50 1.25 22.37 10.49
CA GLY A 50 2.66 22.19 10.80
C GLY A 50 3.38 21.27 9.85
N MET A 51 4.50 20.68 10.29
CA MET A 51 5.28 19.74 9.47
C MET A 51 4.68 18.34 9.53
N ALA A 52 4.40 17.79 8.36
CA ALA A 52 4.05 16.38 8.17
C ALA A 52 5.20 15.64 7.48
N TRP A 53 5.42 14.39 7.86
CA TRP A 53 6.46 13.57 7.28
C TRP A 53 5.90 12.28 6.70
N LEU A 54 6.27 11.97 5.47
CA LEU A 54 5.95 10.69 4.81
C LEU A 54 7.20 9.83 4.71
N GLU A 55 7.02 8.53 4.86
CA GLU A 55 8.02 7.53 4.52
C GLU A 55 7.52 6.71 3.33
N LEU A 56 8.34 6.69 2.29
CA LEU A 56 8.20 5.86 1.10
C LEU A 56 9.25 4.76 1.20
N SER A 57 8.84 3.49 1.19
CA SER A 57 9.78 2.38 1.25
C SER A 57 9.52 1.39 0.12
N TRP A 58 10.59 1.00 -0.55
CA TRP A 58 10.62 -0.06 -1.56
C TRP A 58 11.33 -1.33 -1.06
N GLN A 59 11.40 -1.50 0.25
CA GLN A 59 11.87 -2.74 0.88
C GLN A 59 10.94 -3.90 0.50
N ALA A 60 11.52 -5.00 -0.02
CA ALA A 60 10.76 -6.08 -0.66
C ALA A 60 9.64 -6.70 0.20
N ASP A 61 9.92 -6.87 1.50
CA ASP A 61 9.02 -7.48 2.49
C ASP A 61 8.27 -6.45 3.36
N ALA A 62 8.49 -5.16 3.12
CA ALA A 62 7.90 -4.05 3.88
C ALA A 62 7.71 -2.78 3.03
N ALA A 63 7.43 -2.95 1.73
CA ALA A 63 7.13 -1.84 0.84
C ALA A 63 5.88 -1.10 1.33
N ARG A 64 5.95 0.24 1.46
CA ARG A 64 4.90 1.05 2.08
C ARG A 64 4.95 2.53 1.74
N LEU A 65 3.83 3.18 1.88
CA LEU A 65 3.68 4.63 1.97
C LEU A 65 2.91 4.94 3.26
N VAL A 66 3.51 5.66 4.19
CA VAL A 66 2.89 5.99 5.48
C VAL A 66 3.32 7.36 5.97
N GLN A 67 2.50 7.99 6.81
CA GLN A 67 2.94 9.12 7.60
C GLN A 67 3.77 8.62 8.79
N ILE A 68 4.79 9.40 9.16
CA ILE A 68 5.67 9.09 10.29
C ILE A 68 5.79 10.31 11.21
N PRO A 69 6.13 10.13 12.50
CA PRO A 69 6.54 11.23 13.36
C PRO A 69 7.78 11.93 12.79
N PRO A 70 8.06 13.18 13.16
CA PRO A 70 9.26 13.90 12.74
C PRO A 70 10.51 13.04 12.94
N PRO A 71 11.23 12.69 11.85
CA PRO A 71 12.40 11.84 11.95
C PRO A 71 13.61 12.63 12.45
N SER A 72 14.60 11.92 12.98
CA SER A 72 15.92 12.49 13.27
C SER A 72 16.55 13.06 12.01
N ARG A 73 17.29 14.16 12.15
CA ARG A 73 18.03 14.74 11.03
C ARG A 73 19.16 13.80 10.63
N ILE A 74 19.21 13.50 9.34
CA ILE A 74 20.28 12.72 8.74
C ILE A 74 21.22 13.70 8.01
N GLY A 75 22.54 13.49 8.12
CA GLY A 75 23.55 14.32 7.48
C GLY A 75 23.48 14.33 5.95
N SER A 76 24.59 14.63 5.27
CA SER A 76 24.67 14.72 3.79
C SER A 76 24.01 13.50 3.16
N GLY A 77 22.82 13.70 2.61
CA GLY A 77 21.95 12.65 2.13
C GLY A 77 22.55 11.87 0.96
N SER A 78 21.96 10.72 0.69
CA SER A 78 22.25 9.92 -0.50
C SER A 78 22.03 10.71 -1.79
N THR A 79 22.62 10.25 -2.89
CA THR A 79 22.40 10.82 -4.23
C THR A 79 20.90 10.91 -4.56
N LEU A 80 20.11 9.89 -4.25
CA LEU A 80 18.67 9.90 -4.47
C LEU A 80 17.97 11.01 -3.67
N ALA A 81 18.28 11.14 -2.37
CA ALA A 81 17.67 12.19 -1.55
C ALA A 81 18.05 13.59 -2.05
N GLN A 82 19.28 13.80 -2.50
CA GLN A 82 19.73 15.06 -3.09
C GLN A 82 19.01 15.38 -4.41
N GLN A 83 18.87 14.40 -5.29
CA GLN A 83 18.14 14.55 -6.55
C GLN A 83 16.67 14.87 -6.31
N VAL A 84 16.02 14.18 -5.37
CA VAL A 84 14.62 14.44 -4.99
C VAL A 84 14.49 15.83 -4.33
N GLN A 85 15.41 16.18 -3.41
CA GLN A 85 15.44 17.51 -2.79
C GLN A 85 15.56 18.63 -3.81
N HIS A 86 16.44 18.46 -4.79
CA HIS A 86 16.62 19.44 -5.86
C HIS A 86 15.39 19.50 -6.79
N GLY A 87 14.90 18.34 -7.21
CA GLY A 87 13.79 18.23 -8.18
C GLY A 87 12.44 18.72 -7.64
N LEU A 88 12.22 18.63 -6.32
CA LEU A 88 10.96 19.05 -5.68
C LEU A 88 11.06 20.41 -4.97
N ARG A 89 12.21 21.04 -5.02
CA ARG A 89 12.42 22.34 -4.36
C ARG A 89 11.40 23.37 -4.85
N GLN A 90 10.78 24.08 -3.89
CA GLN A 90 9.77 25.13 -4.13
C GLN A 90 8.44 24.63 -4.74
N LEU A 91 8.24 23.33 -4.84
CA LEU A 91 6.99 22.75 -5.32
C LEU A 91 6.05 22.38 -4.16
N ALA A 92 4.76 22.33 -4.48
CA ALA A 92 3.72 21.80 -3.60
C ALA A 92 3.26 20.42 -4.08
N LEU A 93 3.03 19.51 -3.14
CA LEU A 93 2.30 18.28 -3.37
C LEU A 93 0.82 18.65 -3.53
N VAL A 94 0.27 18.43 -4.73
CA VAL A 94 -1.08 18.87 -5.08
C VAL A 94 -2.05 17.71 -5.27
N GLU A 95 -1.54 16.51 -5.53
CA GLU A 95 -2.38 15.33 -5.76
C GLU A 95 -1.64 14.04 -5.41
N LEU A 96 -2.41 13.06 -4.91
CA LEU A 96 -2.00 11.65 -4.77
C LEU A 96 -2.90 10.82 -5.68
N GLU A 97 -2.35 10.25 -6.74
CA GLU A 97 -3.06 9.39 -7.68
C GLU A 97 -2.70 7.92 -7.45
N GLN A 98 -3.71 7.05 -7.49
CA GLN A 98 -3.57 5.61 -7.56
C GLN A 98 -4.64 5.09 -8.50
N ARG A 99 -4.24 4.36 -9.52
CA ARG A 99 -5.13 3.90 -10.58
C ARG A 99 -5.63 2.49 -10.34
N ASP A 100 -6.89 2.28 -10.60
CA ASP A 100 -7.54 0.97 -10.60
C ASP A 100 -7.17 0.12 -9.37
N PHE A 101 -6.71 -1.10 -9.58
CA PHE A 101 -6.27 -2.02 -8.53
C PHE A 101 -4.74 -2.20 -8.52
N GLU A 102 -4.01 -1.25 -9.12
CA GLU A 102 -2.54 -1.25 -9.12
C GLU A 102 -1.99 -0.70 -7.80
N ARG A 103 -0.89 -1.26 -7.31
CA ARG A 103 -0.18 -0.74 -6.13
C ARG A 103 0.94 0.22 -6.55
N VAL A 104 0.56 1.18 -7.38
CA VAL A 104 1.42 2.26 -7.85
C VAL A 104 0.80 3.58 -7.44
N VAL A 105 1.57 4.41 -6.76
CA VAL A 105 1.15 5.75 -6.33
C VAL A 105 1.96 6.80 -7.05
N LEU A 106 1.28 7.80 -7.58
CA LEU A 106 1.87 8.98 -8.16
C LEU A 106 1.62 10.17 -7.24
N LEU A 107 2.68 10.79 -6.76
CA LEU A 107 2.66 12.03 -6.00
C LEU A 107 2.95 13.16 -6.98
N HIS A 108 1.95 13.99 -7.26
CA HIS A 108 2.05 15.09 -8.22
C HIS A 108 2.44 16.40 -7.55
N PHE A 109 3.44 17.06 -8.14
CA PHE A 109 3.99 18.31 -7.62
C PHE A 109 3.86 19.43 -8.65
N ALA A 110 3.32 20.56 -8.22
CA ALA A 110 3.16 21.78 -9.01
C ALA A 110 3.81 22.98 -8.32
N PRO A 111 4.12 24.07 -9.02
CA PRO A 111 4.59 25.32 -8.42
C PRO A 111 3.60 25.89 -7.40
N ARG A 112 2.29 25.76 -7.70
CA ARG A 112 1.17 26.17 -6.81
C ARG A 112 -0.02 25.24 -6.98
N PRO A 113 -0.90 25.13 -5.98
CA PRO A 113 -2.18 24.46 -6.12
C PRO A 113 -2.98 25.06 -7.28
N GLY A 114 -3.55 24.21 -8.15
CA GLY A 114 -4.30 24.60 -9.33
C GLY A 114 -3.46 24.79 -10.60
N GLU A 115 -2.13 24.79 -10.50
CA GLU A 115 -1.24 24.80 -11.66
C GLU A 115 -0.93 23.36 -12.13
N PRO A 116 -0.51 23.18 -13.40
CA PRO A 116 -0.10 21.87 -13.92
C PRO A 116 1.06 21.29 -13.14
N SER A 117 1.02 19.97 -12.93
CA SER A 117 2.11 19.23 -12.31
C SER A 117 3.37 19.25 -13.20
N VAL A 118 4.50 19.61 -12.61
CA VAL A 118 5.81 19.68 -13.28
C VAL A 118 6.77 18.56 -12.84
N ARG A 119 6.45 17.88 -11.76
CA ARG A 119 7.18 16.71 -11.27
C ARG A 119 6.21 15.66 -10.73
N THR A 120 6.56 14.40 -10.90
CA THR A 120 5.80 13.29 -10.32
C THR A 120 6.76 12.33 -9.64
N LEU A 121 6.56 12.08 -8.37
CA LEU A 121 7.26 11.01 -7.66
C LEU A 121 6.39 9.76 -7.71
N VAL A 122 6.90 8.70 -8.33
CA VAL A 122 6.22 7.40 -8.46
C VAL A 122 6.74 6.45 -7.39
N LEU A 123 5.84 5.80 -6.68
CA LEU A 123 6.15 4.72 -5.76
C LEU A 123 5.43 3.44 -6.22
N GLU A 124 6.20 2.42 -6.54
CA GLU A 124 5.73 1.09 -6.93
C GLU A 124 5.87 0.12 -5.75
N LEU A 125 4.77 -0.44 -5.28
CA LEU A 125 4.72 -1.36 -4.13
C LEU A 125 4.48 -2.81 -4.60
N MET A 126 5.52 -3.43 -5.17
CA MET A 126 5.43 -4.73 -5.85
C MET A 126 6.43 -5.75 -5.28
N GLY A 127 6.53 -5.83 -3.95
CA GLY A 127 7.46 -6.75 -3.27
C GLY A 127 8.91 -6.53 -3.72
N ARG A 128 9.58 -7.57 -4.21
CA ARG A 128 10.97 -7.46 -4.69
C ARG A 128 11.16 -6.52 -5.90
N HIS A 129 10.11 -6.18 -6.58
CA HIS A 129 10.12 -5.26 -7.73
C HIS A 129 9.70 -3.83 -7.35
N SER A 130 9.52 -3.56 -6.07
CA SER A 130 9.23 -2.22 -5.58
C SER A 130 10.32 -1.23 -5.93
N ASN A 131 9.93 0.00 -6.26
CA ASN A 131 10.85 1.06 -6.68
C ASN A 131 10.27 2.45 -6.38
N ALA A 132 11.13 3.46 -6.38
CA ALA A 132 10.74 4.87 -6.32
C ALA A 132 11.46 5.65 -7.42
N LEU A 133 10.72 6.49 -8.15
CA LEU A 133 11.23 7.21 -9.30
C LEU A 133 10.72 8.66 -9.29
N LEU A 134 11.57 9.62 -9.59
CA LEU A 134 11.17 11.00 -9.83
C LEU A 134 11.13 11.25 -11.33
N LEU A 135 10.01 11.78 -11.82
CA LEU A 135 9.77 12.10 -13.22
C LEU A 135 9.70 13.61 -13.42
N ASP A 136 10.13 14.06 -14.60
CA ASP A 136 9.88 15.43 -15.07
C ASP A 136 8.47 15.57 -15.70
N ASP A 137 8.19 16.75 -16.26
CA ASP A 137 6.93 17.07 -16.96
C ASP A 137 6.74 16.28 -18.27
N GLN A 138 7.82 15.76 -18.85
CA GLN A 138 7.81 14.88 -20.03
C GLN A 138 7.74 13.40 -19.65
N LYS A 139 7.55 13.09 -18.36
CA LYS A 139 7.54 11.72 -17.80
C LYS A 139 8.86 10.98 -17.99
N ARG A 140 9.99 11.67 -18.07
CA ARG A 140 11.33 11.07 -18.05
C ARG A 140 11.82 10.90 -16.62
N ILE A 141 12.53 9.82 -16.38
CA ILE A 141 13.08 9.47 -15.07
C ILE A 141 14.29 10.39 -14.80
N THR A 142 14.18 11.29 -13.83
CA THR A 142 15.26 12.18 -13.39
C THR A 142 16.03 11.66 -12.17
N ALA A 143 15.36 10.82 -11.34
CA ALA A 143 15.99 10.10 -10.26
C ALA A 143 15.30 8.75 -10.07
N ILE A 144 16.04 7.74 -9.64
CA ILE A 144 15.54 6.39 -9.44
C ILE A 144 16.25 5.71 -8.27
N ALA A 145 15.46 5.06 -7.40
CA ALA A 145 15.99 4.36 -6.25
C ALA A 145 16.73 3.09 -6.63
N ARG A 146 16.23 2.35 -7.61
CA ARG A 146 16.83 1.11 -8.08
C ARG A 146 16.76 1.01 -9.59
N GLN A 147 17.90 1.11 -10.26
CA GLN A 147 17.99 0.87 -11.69
C GLN A 147 17.71 -0.60 -12.01
N VAL A 148 17.02 -0.84 -13.12
CA VAL A 148 16.72 -2.17 -13.65
C VAL A 148 17.36 -2.29 -15.03
N ARG A 149 18.48 -3.01 -15.12
CA ARG A 149 19.24 -3.18 -16.36
C ARG A 149 18.55 -4.20 -17.28
N GLN A 150 18.84 -4.15 -18.58
CA GLN A 150 18.23 -5.06 -19.58
C GLN A 150 18.45 -6.54 -19.26
N HIS A 151 19.59 -6.92 -18.67
CA HIS A 151 19.83 -8.30 -18.26
C HIS A 151 19.02 -8.75 -17.03
N GLN A 152 18.51 -7.79 -16.22
CA GLN A 152 17.66 -8.06 -15.04
C GLN A 152 16.18 -8.11 -15.41
N SER A 153 15.76 -7.38 -16.43
CA SER A 153 14.42 -7.41 -16.98
C SER A 153 14.44 -7.06 -18.46
N ARG A 154 14.02 -8.02 -19.30
CA ARG A 154 13.83 -7.76 -20.73
C ARG A 154 12.54 -6.99 -21.02
N VAL A 155 11.58 -7.09 -20.11
CA VAL A 155 10.24 -6.50 -20.29
C VAL A 155 10.22 -5.03 -19.92
N ARG A 156 10.96 -4.64 -18.86
CA ARG A 156 10.90 -3.29 -18.31
C ARG A 156 12.23 -2.86 -17.69
N PRO A 157 13.25 -2.56 -18.51
CA PRO A 157 14.44 -1.88 -18.02
C PRO A 157 14.08 -0.45 -17.58
N LEU A 158 14.73 0.07 -16.53
CA LEU A 158 14.49 1.40 -15.97
C LEU A 158 15.82 2.06 -15.61
N SER A 159 16.13 3.16 -16.25
CA SER A 159 17.34 3.95 -15.98
C SER A 159 17.03 5.45 -15.98
N SER A 160 17.89 6.23 -15.36
CA SER A 160 17.79 7.69 -15.42
C SER A 160 17.91 8.17 -16.87
N GLY A 161 17.05 9.11 -17.27
CA GLY A 161 16.94 9.64 -18.64
C GLY A 161 15.91 8.89 -19.50
N ASP A 162 15.51 7.67 -19.15
CA ASP A 162 14.52 6.91 -19.90
C ASP A 162 13.10 7.45 -19.67
N PRO A 163 12.17 7.30 -20.65
CA PRO A 163 10.77 7.53 -20.40
C PRO A 163 10.22 6.50 -19.37
N TYR A 164 9.38 6.97 -18.46
CA TYR A 164 8.71 6.07 -17.53
C TYR A 164 7.67 5.20 -18.24
N ILE A 165 7.83 3.91 -18.12
CA ILE A 165 6.86 2.92 -18.57
C ILE A 165 6.22 2.31 -17.31
N PRO A 166 4.88 2.38 -17.13
CA PRO A 166 4.23 1.76 -15.98
C PRO A 166 4.42 0.23 -15.98
N PRO A 167 4.25 -0.43 -14.84
CA PRO A 167 4.25 -1.89 -14.77
C PRO A 167 3.23 -2.49 -15.74
N PRO A 168 3.45 -3.72 -16.23
CA PRO A 168 2.45 -4.44 -17.02
C PRO A 168 1.13 -4.54 -16.25
N SER A 169 0.01 -4.31 -16.94
CA SER A 169 -1.33 -4.41 -16.36
C SER A 169 -1.59 -5.79 -15.77
N LEU A 170 -2.34 -5.83 -14.67
CA LEU A 170 -2.76 -7.08 -14.04
C LEU A 170 -3.65 -7.87 -15.00
N GLN A 171 -3.42 -9.18 -15.11
CA GLN A 171 -4.16 -10.06 -16.01
C GLN A 171 -5.51 -10.50 -15.41
N SER A 172 -5.64 -10.51 -14.09
CA SER A 172 -6.88 -10.86 -13.40
C SER A 172 -7.94 -9.76 -13.53
N LEU A 173 -9.18 -10.10 -13.22
CA LEU A 173 -10.34 -9.21 -13.41
C LEU A 173 -10.39 -8.13 -12.31
N PRO A 174 -10.77 -6.90 -12.64
CA PRO A 174 -11.09 -5.90 -11.61
C PRO A 174 -12.35 -6.37 -10.85
N PRO A 175 -12.33 -6.35 -9.50
CA PRO A 175 -13.52 -6.62 -8.71
C PRO A 175 -14.60 -5.56 -8.96
N SER A 176 -15.89 -5.96 -8.97
CA SER A 176 -17.02 -5.06 -9.17
C SER A 176 -18.13 -5.33 -8.17
N CYS A 177 -18.73 -4.25 -7.61
CA CYS A 177 -19.93 -4.33 -6.79
C CYS A 177 -21.17 -4.76 -7.61
N GLU A 178 -21.11 -4.63 -8.92
CA GLU A 178 -22.22 -4.93 -9.84
C GLU A 178 -22.22 -6.39 -10.29
N GLU A 179 -21.17 -7.15 -9.95
CA GLU A 179 -21.05 -8.55 -10.34
C GLU A 179 -22.06 -9.41 -9.55
N PRO A 180 -23.01 -10.12 -10.23
CA PRO A 180 -23.97 -10.97 -9.55
C PRO A 180 -23.29 -12.14 -8.83
N PHE A 181 -23.85 -12.53 -7.67
CA PHE A 181 -23.36 -13.66 -6.87
C PHE A 181 -23.10 -14.93 -7.69
N ALA A 182 -24.05 -15.32 -8.54
CA ALA A 182 -23.92 -16.53 -9.35
C ALA A 182 -22.72 -16.48 -10.29
N GLN A 183 -22.43 -15.32 -10.89
CA GLN A 183 -21.29 -15.13 -11.78
C GLN A 183 -19.97 -15.12 -11.00
N TRP A 184 -19.93 -14.40 -9.88
CA TRP A 184 -18.77 -14.34 -8.98
C TRP A 184 -18.40 -15.75 -8.47
N LYS A 185 -19.37 -16.52 -7.95
CA LYS A 185 -19.16 -17.90 -7.51
C LYS A 185 -18.67 -18.78 -8.64
N ARG A 186 -19.33 -18.75 -9.82
CA ARG A 186 -18.95 -19.52 -11.00
C ARG A 186 -17.50 -19.29 -11.40
N ARG A 187 -17.02 -18.04 -11.38
CA ARG A 187 -15.63 -17.71 -11.71
C ARG A 187 -14.63 -18.34 -10.74
N LEU A 188 -14.93 -18.29 -9.44
CA LEU A 188 -14.06 -18.85 -8.40
C LEU A 188 -14.06 -20.37 -8.38
N THR A 189 -15.12 -21.01 -8.84
CA THR A 189 -15.25 -22.48 -8.91
C THR A 189 -14.91 -23.07 -10.28
N LEU A 190 -14.43 -22.23 -11.23
CA LEU A 190 -14.11 -22.69 -12.58
C LEU A 190 -12.95 -23.69 -12.61
N VAL A 191 -12.00 -23.54 -11.68
CA VAL A 191 -10.84 -24.42 -11.54
C VAL A 191 -10.84 -24.98 -10.11
N PRO A 192 -10.65 -26.31 -9.92
CA PRO A 192 -10.60 -26.94 -8.60
C PRO A 192 -9.27 -26.63 -7.90
N VAL A 193 -9.25 -25.51 -7.18
CA VAL A 193 -8.09 -25.02 -6.42
C VAL A 193 -8.54 -24.52 -5.03
N ASP A 194 -7.60 -24.20 -4.17
CA ASP A 194 -7.87 -23.61 -2.86
C ASP A 194 -8.49 -22.21 -3.00
N LEU A 195 -9.40 -21.86 -2.09
CA LEU A 195 -10.13 -20.59 -2.06
C LEU A 195 -9.19 -19.38 -2.18
N GLY A 196 -8.10 -19.37 -1.42
CA GLY A 196 -7.13 -18.27 -1.46
C GLY A 196 -6.45 -18.12 -2.82
N LYS A 197 -6.22 -19.24 -3.53
CA LYS A 197 -5.68 -19.22 -4.88
C LYS A 197 -6.75 -18.77 -5.88
N ALA A 198 -7.97 -19.30 -5.80
CA ALA A 198 -9.08 -18.90 -6.65
C ALA A 198 -9.32 -17.38 -6.62
N LEU A 199 -9.38 -16.80 -5.42
CA LEU A 199 -9.57 -15.35 -5.25
C LEU A 199 -8.45 -14.53 -5.89
N ARG A 200 -7.18 -14.88 -5.63
CA ARG A 200 -6.02 -14.13 -6.14
C ARG A 200 -5.81 -14.27 -7.65
N ASP A 201 -6.08 -15.43 -8.20
CA ASP A 201 -5.91 -15.68 -9.64
C ASP A 201 -7.04 -15.04 -10.45
N THR A 202 -8.24 -14.95 -9.87
CA THR A 202 -9.42 -14.42 -10.56
C THR A 202 -9.50 -12.91 -10.49
N TYR A 203 -9.21 -12.30 -9.31
CA TYR A 203 -9.45 -10.88 -9.09
C TYR A 203 -8.19 -10.11 -8.70
N GLN A 204 -8.12 -8.87 -9.19
CA GLN A 204 -7.08 -7.91 -8.85
C GLN A 204 -7.20 -7.44 -7.39
N GLY A 205 -6.07 -7.04 -6.82
CA GLY A 205 -6.04 -6.41 -5.49
C GLY A 205 -6.15 -7.38 -4.31
N ILE A 206 -6.30 -8.68 -4.54
CA ILE A 206 -6.44 -9.67 -3.49
C ILE A 206 -5.08 -10.07 -2.92
N SER A 207 -4.90 -9.84 -1.63
CA SER A 207 -3.73 -10.24 -0.86
C SER A 207 -4.03 -11.45 0.04
N PRO A 208 -3.01 -12.17 0.53
CA PRO A 208 -3.21 -13.20 1.56
C PRO A 208 -3.85 -12.65 2.83
N ALA A 209 -3.50 -11.41 3.24
CA ALA A 209 -4.10 -10.75 4.40
C ALA A 209 -5.59 -10.46 4.17
N LEU A 210 -5.96 -9.90 3.02
CA LEU A 210 -7.35 -9.67 2.66
C LEU A 210 -8.14 -10.98 2.57
N THR A 211 -7.57 -12.03 1.96
CA THR A 211 -8.22 -13.36 1.93
C THR A 211 -8.53 -13.85 3.34
N LYS A 212 -7.56 -13.77 4.26
CA LYS A 212 -7.77 -14.13 5.66
C LYS A 212 -8.87 -13.27 6.30
N GLN A 213 -8.88 -11.98 6.05
CA GLN A 213 -9.91 -11.06 6.57
C GLN A 213 -11.31 -11.41 6.05
N LEU A 214 -11.46 -11.67 4.75
CA LEU A 214 -12.74 -12.09 4.15
C LEU A 214 -13.29 -13.39 4.77
N ILE A 215 -12.40 -14.31 5.16
CA ILE A 215 -12.79 -15.59 5.77
C ILE A 215 -13.06 -15.44 7.26
N SER A 216 -12.23 -14.72 7.99
CA SER A 216 -12.22 -14.68 9.46
C SER A 216 -13.02 -13.55 10.07
N PHE A 217 -13.64 -12.69 9.26
CA PHE A 217 -14.32 -11.51 9.77
C PHE A 217 -15.58 -11.93 10.57
N PRO A 218 -15.64 -11.75 11.87
CA PRO A 218 -16.88 -11.92 12.60
C PRO A 218 -17.72 -10.64 12.39
N SER A 219 -18.87 -10.73 11.75
CA SER A 219 -19.97 -9.86 12.10
C SER A 219 -20.31 -10.11 13.57
N ARG A 220 -20.70 -9.11 14.34
CA ARG A 220 -21.01 -9.26 15.79
C ARG A 220 -21.98 -10.38 16.08
N ASP A 221 -22.79 -10.76 15.11
CA ASP A 221 -23.87 -11.74 15.22
C ASP A 221 -23.62 -13.04 14.45
N GLU A 222 -22.47 -13.20 13.77
CA GLU A 222 -22.17 -14.38 12.97
C GLU A 222 -20.98 -15.16 13.54
N ALA A 223 -21.14 -16.48 13.64
CA ALA A 223 -20.02 -17.37 13.93
C ALA A 223 -18.92 -17.27 12.85
N PRO A 224 -17.64 -17.43 13.20
CA PRO A 224 -16.58 -17.50 12.21
C PRO A 224 -16.90 -18.56 11.15
N LEU A 225 -16.69 -18.23 9.87
CA LEU A 225 -16.80 -19.23 8.81
C LEU A 225 -15.76 -20.33 9.08
N PRO A 226 -16.13 -21.62 9.12
CA PRO A 226 -15.19 -22.72 9.24
C PRO A 226 -14.46 -22.95 7.91
N LEU A 227 -13.83 -21.90 7.38
CA LEU A 227 -13.09 -21.88 6.13
C LEU A 227 -11.65 -21.45 6.41
N SER A 228 -10.75 -21.87 5.54
CA SER A 228 -9.38 -21.40 5.47
C SER A 228 -9.01 -20.99 4.03
N ALA A 229 -7.91 -20.28 3.84
CA ALA A 229 -7.42 -19.98 2.50
C ALA A 229 -7.03 -21.24 1.71
N SER A 230 -6.78 -22.35 2.40
CA SER A 230 -6.47 -23.67 1.82
C SER A 230 -7.70 -24.58 1.67
N THR A 231 -8.91 -24.12 1.97
CA THR A 231 -10.13 -24.89 1.75
C THR A 231 -10.36 -25.02 0.25
N PRO A 232 -10.51 -26.27 -0.31
CA PRO A 232 -10.84 -26.47 -1.71
C PRO A 232 -12.19 -25.83 -2.05
N VAL A 233 -12.29 -25.15 -3.20
CA VAL A 233 -13.52 -24.45 -3.58
C VAL A 233 -14.74 -25.38 -3.75
N GLU A 234 -14.49 -26.66 -4.01
CA GLU A 234 -15.52 -27.71 -4.15
C GLU A 234 -16.15 -28.12 -2.82
N GLU A 235 -15.45 -27.92 -1.69
CA GLU A 235 -15.90 -28.26 -0.35
C GLU A 235 -16.74 -27.14 0.31
N ILE A 236 -16.83 -25.97 -0.33
CA ILE A 236 -17.51 -24.79 0.21
C ILE A 236 -19.02 -24.90 -0.07
N SER A 237 -19.82 -24.92 0.99
CA SER A 237 -21.28 -24.98 0.91
C SER A 237 -21.89 -23.67 0.36
N ASP A 238 -23.11 -23.74 -0.14
CA ASP A 238 -23.82 -22.56 -0.67
C ASP A 238 -24.00 -21.45 0.36
N ASN A 239 -24.28 -21.80 1.62
CA ASN A 239 -24.36 -20.81 2.68
C ASN A 239 -23.03 -20.11 2.96
N GLN A 240 -21.93 -20.85 2.94
CA GLN A 240 -20.59 -20.27 3.11
C GLN A 240 -20.23 -19.34 1.94
N TRP A 241 -20.60 -19.71 0.70
CA TRP A 241 -20.44 -18.85 -0.47
C TRP A 241 -21.24 -17.55 -0.35
N LEU A 242 -22.48 -17.60 0.14
CA LEU A 242 -23.31 -16.41 0.35
C LEU A 242 -22.71 -15.48 1.40
N LEU A 243 -22.27 -16.02 2.52
CA LEU A 243 -21.61 -15.23 3.58
C LEU A 243 -20.30 -14.61 3.07
N LEU A 244 -19.48 -15.38 2.36
CA LEU A 244 -18.24 -14.87 1.78
C LEU A 244 -18.51 -13.75 0.76
N HIS A 245 -19.54 -13.88 -0.08
CA HIS A 245 -19.95 -12.84 -1.03
C HIS A 245 -20.47 -11.59 -0.31
N GLY A 246 -21.19 -11.74 0.79
CA GLY A 246 -21.61 -10.61 1.62
C GLY A 246 -20.41 -9.79 2.10
N ARG A 247 -19.38 -10.45 2.63
CA ARG A 247 -18.11 -9.83 3.06
C ARG A 247 -17.32 -9.23 1.89
N TRP A 248 -17.32 -9.90 0.76
CA TRP A 248 -16.75 -9.39 -0.49
C TRP A 248 -17.40 -8.08 -0.92
N THR A 249 -18.72 -8.01 -0.91
CA THR A 249 -19.49 -6.81 -1.25
C THR A 249 -19.24 -5.69 -0.23
N GLN A 250 -19.17 -6.02 1.05
CA GLN A 250 -18.83 -5.06 2.11
C GLN A 250 -17.44 -4.46 1.89
N TRP A 251 -16.41 -5.28 1.64
CA TRP A 251 -15.07 -4.81 1.32
C TRP A 251 -15.05 -3.87 0.11
N LEU A 252 -15.74 -4.22 -0.98
CA LEU A 252 -15.83 -3.37 -2.16
C LEU A 252 -16.53 -2.04 -1.88
N ASN A 253 -17.55 -2.03 -1.02
CA ASN A 253 -18.22 -0.81 -0.59
C ASN A 253 -17.26 0.10 0.18
N HIS A 254 -16.44 -0.44 1.09
CA HIS A 254 -15.40 0.35 1.77
C HIS A 254 -14.40 0.97 0.79
N LEU A 255 -13.96 0.21 -0.22
CA LEU A 255 -13.09 0.74 -1.28
C LEU A 255 -13.74 1.88 -2.06
N ARG A 256 -15.05 1.78 -2.32
CA ARG A 256 -15.82 2.77 -3.07
C ARG A 256 -16.11 4.03 -2.26
N CYS A 257 -16.55 3.86 -1.00
CA CYS A 257 -16.91 4.98 -0.13
C CYS A 257 -15.69 5.68 0.50
N GLY A 258 -14.54 5.00 0.54
CA GLY A 258 -13.34 5.55 1.18
C GLY A 258 -13.43 5.61 2.71
N GLU A 259 -14.28 4.79 3.31
CA GLU A 259 -14.48 4.72 4.76
C GLU A 259 -13.57 3.64 5.34
N PHE A 260 -12.47 4.08 5.97
CA PHE A 260 -11.44 3.19 6.52
C PHE A 260 -11.14 3.51 7.97
N ILE A 261 -10.99 2.46 8.78
CA ILE A 261 -10.61 2.53 10.19
C ILE A 261 -9.53 1.48 10.47
N LEU A 262 -8.43 1.89 11.11
CA LEU A 262 -7.35 0.98 11.45
C LEU A 262 -7.63 0.24 12.75
N HIS A 263 -7.64 -1.08 12.68
CA HIS A 263 -7.59 -2.00 13.80
C HIS A 263 -6.30 -2.80 13.78
N LEU A 264 -5.63 -2.85 14.92
CA LEU A 264 -4.46 -3.70 15.13
C LEU A 264 -4.90 -5.00 15.78
N ASP A 265 -4.53 -6.13 15.20
CA ASP A 265 -4.86 -7.44 15.72
C ASP A 265 -3.88 -7.85 16.83
N GLU A 266 -4.33 -8.59 17.85
CA GLU A 266 -3.47 -9.15 18.90
C GLU A 266 -2.39 -10.09 18.32
N ALA A 267 -2.68 -10.74 17.20
CA ALA A 267 -1.74 -11.59 16.47
C ALA A 267 -0.64 -10.82 15.71
N GLY A 268 -0.64 -9.47 15.78
CA GLY A 268 0.35 -8.62 15.16
C GLY A 268 0.08 -8.26 13.68
N GLY A 269 -1.13 -8.50 13.18
CA GLY A 269 -1.63 -8.00 11.91
C GLY A 269 -2.42 -6.70 12.07
N TYR A 270 -3.05 -6.24 10.99
CA TYR A 270 -3.97 -5.12 11.02
C TYR A 270 -5.06 -5.24 9.95
N ARG A 271 -6.17 -4.51 10.16
CA ARG A 271 -7.27 -4.34 9.22
C ARG A 271 -7.60 -2.86 9.07
N VAL A 272 -8.08 -2.46 7.90
CA VAL A 272 -8.43 -1.05 7.63
C VAL A 272 -9.89 -0.89 7.19
N TRP A 273 -10.65 -1.97 7.07
CA TRP A 273 -12.07 -1.98 6.74
C TRP A 273 -12.82 -2.83 7.76
N ASN A 274 -13.97 -2.37 8.24
CA ASN A 274 -14.70 -2.97 9.35
C ASN A 274 -16.18 -2.65 9.28
N ASP A 275 -16.96 -3.29 10.15
CA ASP A 275 -18.34 -2.92 10.37
C ASP A 275 -18.42 -1.47 10.92
N PRO A 276 -19.35 -0.64 10.41
CA PRO A 276 -19.60 0.71 10.92
C PRO A 276 -19.84 0.80 12.43
N ALA A 277 -20.26 -0.31 13.06
CA ALA A 277 -20.46 -0.37 14.51
C ALA A 277 -19.16 -0.32 15.34
N ASP A 278 -17.99 -0.53 14.73
CA ASP A 278 -16.68 -0.44 15.39
C ASP A 278 -16.08 0.98 15.39
N LEU A 279 -16.90 2.00 15.11
CA LEU A 279 -16.54 3.41 14.94
C LEU A 279 -16.06 4.08 16.25
N THR A 280 -15.04 3.61 16.90
CA THR A 280 -14.27 4.39 17.86
C THR A 280 -13.02 4.95 17.18
N SER A 281 -13.19 5.93 16.28
CA SER A 281 -12.06 6.68 15.75
C SER A 281 -11.58 7.62 16.84
N ASN A 282 -10.39 7.41 17.38
CA ASN A 282 -9.74 8.29 18.34
C ASN A 282 -9.23 9.60 17.71
N GLY A 283 -9.71 10.01 16.55
CA GLY A 283 -9.28 11.23 15.84
C GLY A 283 -7.83 11.22 15.34
N GLU A 284 -7.10 10.15 15.53
CA GLU A 284 -5.71 10.01 15.08
C GLU A 284 -5.62 9.57 13.62
N SER A 285 -4.60 10.06 12.91
CA SER A 285 -4.31 9.70 11.54
C SER A 285 -4.10 8.19 11.37
N LEU A 286 -4.89 7.56 10.49
CA LEU A 286 -4.75 6.17 10.12
C LEU A 286 -3.33 5.90 9.58
N SER A 287 -2.85 6.75 8.69
CA SER A 287 -1.53 6.65 8.08
C SER A 287 -0.41 6.74 9.11
N LEU A 288 -0.53 7.65 10.09
CA LEU A 288 0.46 7.79 11.17
C LEU A 288 0.49 6.55 12.08
N ARG A 289 -0.68 6.06 12.50
CA ARG A 289 -0.79 4.83 13.30
C ARG A 289 -0.21 3.61 12.57
N LEU A 290 -0.47 3.51 11.28
CA LEU A 290 0.09 2.44 10.46
C LEU A 290 1.62 2.60 10.29
N GLY A 291 2.12 3.83 10.20
CA GLY A 291 3.55 4.13 10.22
C GLY A 291 4.23 3.69 11.52
N LEU A 292 3.59 3.90 12.66
CA LEU A 292 4.06 3.40 13.97
C LEU A 292 4.06 1.86 14.03
N TYR A 293 3.03 1.21 13.50
CA TYR A 293 2.98 -0.25 13.36
C TYR A 293 4.21 -0.79 12.62
N TYR A 294 4.48 -0.28 11.40
CA TYR A 294 5.64 -0.72 10.61
C TYR A 294 6.96 -0.47 11.33
N ARG A 295 7.14 0.72 11.91
CA ARG A 295 8.36 1.07 12.65
C ARG A 295 8.61 0.12 13.82
N ASN A 296 7.60 -0.19 14.61
CA ASN A 296 7.73 -1.08 15.76
C ASN A 296 8.12 -2.49 15.34
N HIS A 297 7.45 -3.05 14.31
CA HIS A 297 7.78 -4.39 13.80
C HIS A 297 9.17 -4.47 13.17
N LEU A 298 9.58 -3.46 12.41
CA LEU A 298 10.91 -3.42 11.79
C LEU A 298 12.02 -3.28 12.84
N ASN A 299 11.82 -2.45 13.86
CA ASN A 299 12.77 -2.34 14.98
C ASN A 299 12.90 -3.65 15.74
N GLN A 300 11.80 -4.34 16.04
CA GLN A 300 11.83 -5.66 16.68
C GLN A 300 12.59 -6.69 15.85
N ARG A 301 12.38 -6.72 14.53
CA ARG A 301 13.13 -7.59 13.61
C ARG A 301 14.63 -7.28 13.61
N GLN A 302 15.01 -6.02 13.65
CA GLN A 302 16.43 -5.62 13.72
C GLN A 302 17.08 -6.06 15.03
N LEU A 303 16.39 -5.88 16.16
CA LEU A 303 16.88 -6.32 17.46
C LEU A 303 17.02 -7.84 17.53
N LEU A 304 16.08 -8.61 17.00
CA LEU A 304 16.15 -10.07 16.93
C LEU A 304 17.33 -10.53 16.06
N LYS A 305 17.57 -9.91 14.92
CA LYS A 305 18.74 -10.22 14.07
C LYS A 305 20.05 -9.94 14.80
N ALA A 306 20.17 -8.75 15.41
CA ALA A 306 21.38 -8.39 16.16
C ALA A 306 21.65 -9.34 17.34
N SER A 307 20.60 -9.80 18.04
CA SER A 307 20.76 -10.79 19.13
C SER A 307 21.19 -12.17 18.66
N LEU A 308 20.78 -12.59 17.45
CA LEU A 308 21.19 -13.87 16.85
C LEU A 308 22.62 -13.84 16.30
N GLU A 309 23.12 -12.68 15.88
CA GLU A 309 24.48 -12.48 15.40
C GLU A 309 25.51 -12.42 16.55
N LEU A 310 25.05 -12.22 17.79
CA LEU A 310 25.89 -12.20 19.00
C LEU A 310 25.99 -13.56 19.71
N GLN A 311 25.22 -14.56 19.27
CA GLN A 311 25.28 -15.95 19.74
C GLN A 311 26.15 -16.82 18.82
#